data_d703d84b9fef5668160e291389b1ca85
#
_entry.id   d703d84b9fef5668160e291389b1ca85
#
_cell.length_a   1.000
_cell.length_b   1.000
_cell.length_c   1.000
_cell.angle_alpha   90.00
_cell.angle_beta   90.00
_cell.angle_gamma   90.00
#
_symmetry.space_group_name_H-M   'P 1'
#
loop_
_entity.id
_entity.type
_entity.pdbx_description
1 polymer ?
#
loop_
_entity_poly.entity_id
_entity_poly.type
_entity_poly.pdbx_seq_one_letter_code
_entity_poly.pdbx_strand_id
1 'polypeptide(L)'
;MKLRALLFVLTSLFLSILLNSTHASSLPAGNNFNLDAELLGESRILVVMISQSDCSYCQLVHDDFLAPMHSGGRYQQKALFRELKIDTNSALLDFDGQQITPKQFAKKYQSTFTPTLLFLDNKGNPLVANMVGINTPEFYGYYLDQSIDEAITRLQHP
;
A
#
# COMPACT_ATOMS: atom_id res chain seq x y z
N MET A 1 32.74 37.59 -27.11
CA MET A 1 31.97 37.65 -25.85
C MET A 1 30.62 36.93 -25.91
N LYS A 2 29.83 37.06 -26.97
CA LYS A 2 28.47 36.45 -27.08
C LYS A 2 28.45 34.93 -27.09
N LEU A 3 29.45 34.26 -27.68
CA LEU A 3 29.51 32.78 -27.75
C LEU A 3 29.80 32.14 -26.38
N ARG A 4 30.63 32.76 -25.53
CA ARG A 4 30.90 32.28 -24.17
C ARG A 4 29.69 32.39 -23.23
N ALA A 5 28.89 33.44 -23.37
CA ALA A 5 27.64 33.63 -22.60
C ALA A 5 26.59 32.58 -22.98
N LEU A 6 26.48 32.20 -24.28
CA LEU A 6 25.56 31.18 -24.76
C LEU A 6 25.90 29.79 -24.22
N LEU A 7 27.20 29.43 -24.13
CA LEU A 7 27.67 28.17 -23.55
C LEU A 7 27.34 28.05 -22.06
N PHE A 8 27.49 29.14 -21.29
CA PHE A 8 27.13 29.15 -19.84
C PHE A 8 25.64 29.01 -19.60
N VAL A 9 24.79 29.58 -20.44
CA VAL A 9 23.31 29.44 -20.33
C VAL A 9 22.88 28.01 -20.66
N LEU A 10 23.46 27.39 -21.69
CA LEU A 10 23.17 26.00 -22.06
C LEU A 10 23.63 24.99 -21.00
N THR A 11 24.78 25.19 -20.37
CA THR A 11 25.27 24.31 -19.28
C THR A 11 24.44 24.47 -18.00
N SER A 12 23.94 25.66 -17.68
CA SER A 12 23.07 25.87 -16.51
C SER A 12 21.67 25.25 -16.71
N LEU A 13 21.15 25.27 -17.93
CA LEU A 13 19.86 24.67 -18.26
C LEU A 13 19.91 23.13 -18.23
N PHE A 14 21.06 22.55 -18.62
CA PHE A 14 21.24 21.09 -18.60
C PHE A 14 21.41 20.54 -17.18
N LEU A 15 21.99 21.31 -16.26
CA LEU A 15 22.20 20.89 -14.85
C LEU A 15 20.88 20.91 -14.04
N SER A 16 19.89 21.72 -14.42
CA SER A 16 18.60 21.76 -13.73
C SER A 16 17.67 20.56 -14.03
N ILE A 17 17.96 19.77 -15.05
CA ILE A 17 17.13 18.62 -15.44
C ILE A 17 17.47 17.34 -14.64
N LEU A 18 18.59 17.33 -13.93
CA LEU A 18 19.09 16.12 -13.23
C LEU A 18 18.60 15.98 -11.77
N LEU A 19 17.79 16.92 -11.28
CA LEU A 19 17.22 16.88 -9.91
C LEU A 19 15.81 16.29 -9.85
N ASN A 20 15.52 15.29 -10.69
CA ASN A 20 14.34 14.45 -10.44
C ASN A 20 14.64 13.54 -9.25
N SER A 21 14.40 14.03 -8.04
CA SER A 21 14.34 13.20 -6.85
C SER A 21 13.24 12.16 -7.05
N THR A 22 13.62 10.92 -7.33
CA THR A 22 12.70 9.79 -7.24
C THR A 22 12.30 9.66 -5.76
N HIS A 23 11.16 10.25 -5.40
CA HIS A 23 10.56 9.97 -4.10
C HIS A 23 10.16 8.49 -4.15
N ALA A 24 10.81 7.68 -3.33
CA ALA A 24 10.30 6.36 -3.04
C ALA A 24 8.87 6.54 -2.52
N SER A 25 7.90 6.02 -3.24
CA SER A 25 6.50 6.14 -2.87
C SER A 25 6.28 5.29 -1.61
N SER A 26 6.08 5.93 -0.46
CA SER A 26 5.67 5.23 0.75
C SER A 26 4.20 4.87 0.66
N LEU A 27 3.81 3.73 1.25
CA LEU A 27 2.41 3.38 1.38
C LEU A 27 1.70 4.40 2.28
N PRO A 28 0.50 4.88 1.90
CA PRO A 28 -0.30 5.70 2.78
C PRO A 28 -0.68 4.94 4.06
N ALA A 29 -0.70 5.65 5.19
CA ALA A 29 -1.11 5.06 6.45
C ALA A 29 -2.59 4.68 6.44
N GLY A 30 -2.93 3.49 6.97
CA GLY A 30 -4.29 3.04 7.21
C GLY A 30 -4.84 3.66 8.49
N ASN A 31 -5.40 4.86 8.41
CA ASN A 31 -5.91 5.60 9.56
C ASN A 31 -7.39 5.98 9.45
N ASN A 32 -8.00 5.85 8.28
CA ASN A 32 -9.41 6.17 8.04
C ASN A 32 -10.01 5.23 6.97
N PHE A 33 -10.45 4.05 7.40
CA PHE A 33 -11.03 3.07 6.50
C PHE A 33 -12.44 3.42 6.05
N ASN A 34 -13.14 4.31 6.76
CA ASN A 34 -14.41 4.84 6.31
C ASN A 34 -14.23 5.71 5.04
N LEU A 35 -13.22 6.58 5.02
CA LEU A 35 -12.86 7.35 3.81
C LEU A 35 -12.33 6.44 2.70
N ASP A 36 -11.50 5.44 3.05
CA ASP A 36 -10.99 4.48 2.06
C ASP A 36 -12.14 3.70 1.40
N ALA A 37 -13.19 3.35 2.14
CA ALA A 37 -14.39 2.70 1.61
C ALA A 37 -15.10 3.53 0.52
N GLU A 38 -15.21 4.84 0.74
CA GLU A 38 -15.76 5.76 -0.28
C GLU A 38 -14.87 5.83 -1.53
N LEU A 39 -13.53 5.90 -1.32
CA LEU A 39 -12.56 5.94 -2.41
C LEU A 39 -12.50 4.65 -3.23
N LEU A 40 -12.76 3.48 -2.62
CA LEU A 40 -12.77 2.19 -3.30
C LEU A 40 -13.91 2.09 -4.33
N GLY A 41 -15.08 2.58 -3.98
CA GLY A 41 -16.29 2.30 -4.73
C GLY A 41 -16.63 0.80 -4.71
N GLU A 42 -17.21 0.29 -5.81
CA GLU A 42 -17.65 -1.12 -5.93
C GLU A 42 -16.71 -1.98 -6.78
N SER A 43 -15.64 -1.41 -7.33
CA SER A 43 -14.80 -2.09 -8.33
C SER A 43 -13.38 -2.38 -7.87
N ARG A 44 -12.95 -1.82 -6.74
CA ARG A 44 -11.60 -1.98 -6.21
C ARG A 44 -11.61 -2.62 -4.82
N ILE A 45 -10.52 -3.28 -4.50
CA ILE A 45 -10.29 -3.86 -3.17
C ILE A 45 -9.36 -2.99 -2.33
N LEU A 46 -9.39 -3.17 -1.02
CA LEU A 46 -8.41 -2.61 -0.10
C LEU A 46 -7.40 -3.68 0.30
N VAL A 47 -6.13 -3.42 0.03
CA VAL A 47 -5.02 -4.23 0.54
C VAL A 47 -4.40 -3.52 1.74
N VAL A 48 -4.54 -4.11 2.93
CA VAL A 48 -3.98 -3.55 4.17
C VAL A 48 -2.82 -4.41 4.63
N MET A 49 -1.64 -3.83 4.71
CA MET A 49 -0.50 -4.46 5.36
C MET A 49 -0.54 -4.16 6.86
N ILE A 50 -0.75 -5.18 7.66
CA ILE A 50 -0.53 -5.15 9.11
C ILE A 50 0.98 -5.25 9.35
N SER A 51 1.55 -4.23 9.99
CA SER A 51 2.99 -4.09 10.19
C SER A 51 3.34 -3.63 11.60
N GLN A 52 4.62 -3.54 11.90
CA GLN A 52 5.20 -2.96 13.11
C GLN A 52 6.41 -2.10 12.74
N SER A 53 6.77 -1.15 13.60
CA SER A 53 7.86 -0.21 13.33
C SER A 53 9.21 -0.89 13.22
N ASP A 54 9.48 -1.91 14.04
CA ASP A 54 10.74 -2.66 14.07
C ASP A 54 10.55 -4.07 13.47
N CYS A 55 10.25 -4.11 12.17
CA CYS A 55 9.92 -5.35 11.45
C CYS A 55 10.62 -5.38 10.07
N SER A 56 11.75 -6.08 9.98
CA SER A 56 12.53 -6.18 8.75
C SER A 56 11.77 -6.84 7.59
N TYR A 57 10.96 -7.85 7.88
CA TYR A 57 10.10 -8.48 6.86
C TYR A 57 8.96 -7.57 6.39
N CYS A 58 8.46 -6.68 7.28
CA CYS A 58 7.47 -5.68 6.86
C CYS A 58 8.12 -4.67 5.90
N GLN A 59 9.36 -4.24 6.20
CA GLN A 59 10.12 -3.36 5.33
C GLN A 59 10.32 -4.01 3.94
N LEU A 60 10.71 -5.28 3.90
CA LEU A 60 10.89 -6.02 2.65
C LEU A 60 9.58 -6.07 1.84
N VAL A 61 8.44 -6.42 2.48
CA VAL A 61 7.14 -6.42 1.78
C VAL A 61 6.74 -5.04 1.30
N HIS A 62 6.99 -4.01 2.11
CA HIS A 62 6.74 -2.63 1.76
C HIS A 62 7.55 -2.21 0.53
N ASP A 63 8.88 -2.36 0.58
CA ASP A 63 9.78 -1.77 -0.41
C ASP A 63 9.81 -2.54 -1.73
N ASP A 64 9.83 -3.88 -1.67
CA ASP A 64 10.01 -4.72 -2.85
C ASP A 64 8.70 -5.02 -3.57
N PHE A 65 7.55 -4.96 -2.88
CA PHE A 65 6.27 -5.34 -3.47
C PHE A 65 5.21 -4.25 -3.41
N LEU A 66 4.81 -3.78 -2.23
CA LEU A 66 3.63 -2.94 -2.11
C LEU A 66 3.83 -1.50 -2.59
N ALA A 67 4.98 -0.88 -2.29
CA ALA A 67 5.26 0.48 -2.75
C ALA A 67 5.36 0.58 -4.28
N PRO A 68 6.04 -0.36 -4.99
CA PRO A 68 5.99 -0.43 -6.44
C PRO A 68 4.58 -0.67 -7.01
N MET A 69 3.78 -1.54 -6.38
CA MET A 69 2.39 -1.77 -6.80
C MET A 69 1.51 -0.53 -6.59
N HIS A 70 1.66 0.15 -5.47
CA HIS A 70 0.93 1.38 -5.16
C HIS A 70 1.24 2.52 -6.14
N SER A 71 2.51 2.72 -6.49
CA SER A 71 2.95 3.76 -7.42
C SER A 71 2.75 3.39 -8.89
N GLY A 72 2.71 2.09 -9.20
CA GLY A 72 2.55 1.57 -10.55
C GLY A 72 1.11 1.65 -11.06
N GLY A 73 0.90 2.19 -12.28
CA GLY A 73 -0.42 2.37 -12.88
C GLY A 73 -1.26 1.10 -13.02
N ARG A 74 -0.62 -0.07 -13.08
CA ARG A 74 -1.28 -1.38 -13.24
C ARG A 74 -2.31 -1.68 -12.15
N TYR A 75 -2.04 -1.28 -10.90
CA TYR A 75 -2.88 -1.62 -9.75
C TYR A 75 -3.87 -0.52 -9.35
N GLN A 76 -3.74 0.68 -9.87
CA GLN A 76 -4.59 1.83 -9.50
C GLN A 76 -6.08 1.57 -9.75
N GLN A 77 -6.42 0.76 -10.77
CA GLN A 77 -7.80 0.36 -11.06
C GLN A 77 -8.24 -0.90 -10.29
N LYS A 78 -7.32 -1.59 -9.61
CA LYS A 78 -7.56 -2.84 -8.92
C LYS A 78 -7.68 -2.68 -7.41
N ALA A 79 -6.76 -1.90 -6.81
CA ALA A 79 -6.61 -1.86 -5.36
C ALA A 79 -6.17 -0.50 -4.83
N LEU A 80 -6.61 -0.18 -3.61
CA LEU A 80 -5.96 0.78 -2.73
C LEU A 80 -5.04 0.03 -1.77
N PHE A 81 -3.85 0.59 -1.52
CA PHE A 81 -2.88 0.00 -0.60
C PHE A 81 -2.72 0.88 0.63
N ARG A 82 -2.70 0.26 1.82
CA ARG A 82 -2.49 0.95 3.11
C ARG A 82 -1.53 0.15 3.98
N GLU A 83 -0.74 0.85 4.78
CA GLU A 83 0.03 0.25 5.86
C GLU A 83 -0.58 0.61 7.21
N LEU A 84 -0.84 -0.37 8.07
CA LEU A 84 -1.33 -0.20 9.44
C LEU A 84 -0.30 -0.73 10.43
N LYS A 85 0.39 0.18 11.13
CA LYS A 85 1.34 -0.17 12.20
C LYS A 85 0.59 -0.43 13.49
N ILE A 86 0.62 -1.67 13.98
CA ILE A 86 -0.15 -2.10 15.15
C ILE A 86 0.53 -1.80 16.50
N ASP A 87 1.78 -1.36 16.46
CA ASP A 87 2.56 -0.95 17.64
C ASP A 87 2.44 0.56 17.94
N THR A 88 1.57 1.27 17.23
CA THR A 88 1.27 2.68 17.46
C THR A 88 -0.03 2.84 18.28
N ASN A 89 -0.14 4.00 18.95
CA ASN A 89 -1.37 4.41 19.66
C ASN A 89 -2.19 5.42 18.83
N SER A 90 -1.97 5.49 17.51
CA SER A 90 -2.72 6.39 16.65
C SER A 90 -4.20 6.04 16.63
N ALA A 91 -5.06 7.05 16.57
CA ALA A 91 -6.49 6.84 16.33
C ALA A 91 -6.71 6.33 14.90
N LEU A 92 -7.62 5.38 14.76
CA LEU A 92 -8.04 4.78 13.51
C LEU A 92 -9.57 4.86 13.43
N LEU A 93 -10.11 5.29 12.29
CA LEU A 93 -11.54 5.12 11.98
C LEU A 93 -11.74 3.83 11.19
N ASP A 94 -12.56 2.93 11.73
CA ASP A 94 -12.97 1.68 11.05
C ASP A 94 -13.97 1.97 9.91
N PHE A 95 -14.38 0.96 9.17
CA PHE A 95 -15.29 1.07 8.01
C PHE A 95 -16.65 1.67 8.35
N ASP A 96 -17.15 1.48 9.57
CA ASP A 96 -18.40 2.05 10.10
C ASP A 96 -18.22 3.42 10.80
N GLY A 97 -17.02 4.01 10.72
CA GLY A 97 -16.70 5.29 11.33
C GLY A 97 -16.43 5.23 12.84
N GLN A 98 -16.37 4.04 13.45
CA GLN A 98 -15.99 3.89 14.85
C GLN A 98 -14.50 4.14 15.04
N GLN A 99 -14.16 4.89 16.09
CA GLN A 99 -12.77 5.10 16.47
C GLN A 99 -12.26 3.91 17.29
N ILE A 100 -11.25 3.23 16.75
CA ILE A 100 -10.59 2.08 17.37
C ILE A 100 -9.07 2.24 17.35
N THR A 101 -8.35 1.33 17.99
CA THR A 101 -6.89 1.26 17.91
C THR A 101 -6.44 0.31 16.79
N PRO A 102 -5.21 0.49 16.24
CA PRO A 102 -4.63 -0.44 15.27
C PRO A 102 -4.60 -1.90 15.77
N LYS A 103 -4.35 -2.10 17.07
CA LYS A 103 -4.40 -3.45 17.70
C LYS A 103 -5.80 -4.05 17.68
N GLN A 104 -6.83 -3.25 17.93
CA GLN A 104 -8.22 -3.72 17.89
C GLN A 104 -8.62 -4.09 16.45
N PHE A 105 -8.20 -3.29 15.47
CA PHE A 105 -8.39 -3.60 14.05
C PHE A 105 -7.73 -4.94 13.68
N ALA A 106 -6.44 -5.10 13.97
CA ALA A 106 -5.71 -6.34 13.69
C ALA A 106 -6.35 -7.56 14.36
N LYS A 107 -6.83 -7.42 15.62
CA LYS A 107 -7.55 -8.47 16.34
C LYS A 107 -8.87 -8.84 15.65
N LYS A 108 -9.64 -7.86 15.16
CA LYS A 108 -10.89 -8.09 14.40
C LYS A 108 -10.65 -9.03 13.21
N TYR A 109 -9.53 -8.87 12.52
CA TYR A 109 -9.14 -9.69 11.36
C TYR A 109 -8.21 -10.87 11.70
N GLN A 110 -8.04 -11.19 12.99
CA GLN A 110 -7.17 -12.28 13.48
C GLN A 110 -5.73 -12.19 12.93
N SER A 111 -5.23 -10.96 12.75
CA SER A 111 -3.98 -10.65 12.07
C SER A 111 -2.99 -9.96 13.01
N THR A 112 -2.52 -10.72 14.01
CA THR A 112 -1.56 -10.23 15.02
C THR A 112 -0.09 -10.50 14.66
N PHE A 113 0.17 -11.30 13.63
CA PHE A 113 1.51 -11.51 13.06
C PHE A 113 1.83 -10.45 12.01
N THR A 114 3.09 -10.08 11.90
CA THR A 114 3.56 -9.09 10.92
C THR A 114 4.73 -9.62 10.08
N PRO A 115 4.75 -9.33 8.78
CA PRO A 115 3.68 -8.71 8.00
C PRO A 115 2.49 -9.65 7.78
N THR A 116 1.28 -9.10 7.74
CA THR A 116 0.08 -9.80 7.22
C THR A 116 -0.64 -8.89 6.24
N LEU A 117 -1.01 -9.40 5.08
CA LEU A 117 -1.83 -8.69 4.12
C LEU A 117 -3.29 -9.13 4.22
N LEU A 118 -4.19 -8.17 4.34
CA LEU A 118 -5.63 -8.33 4.28
C LEU A 118 -6.13 -7.85 2.92
N PHE A 119 -7.14 -8.52 2.38
CA PHE A 119 -7.79 -8.17 1.12
C PHE A 119 -9.29 -7.96 1.39
N LEU A 120 -9.72 -6.71 1.43
CA LEU A 120 -11.03 -6.31 1.95
C LEU A 120 -11.87 -5.63 0.87
N ASP A 121 -13.19 -5.78 0.98
CA ASP A 121 -14.15 -4.97 0.22
C ASP A 121 -14.34 -3.57 0.85
N ASN A 122 -15.21 -2.75 0.27
CA ASN A 122 -15.54 -1.42 0.77
C ASN A 122 -16.39 -1.42 2.06
N LYS A 123 -16.79 -2.59 2.57
CA LYS A 123 -17.48 -2.76 3.87
C LYS A 123 -16.55 -3.37 4.92
N GLY A 124 -15.30 -3.67 4.55
CA GLY A 124 -14.33 -4.33 5.43
C GLY A 124 -14.52 -5.85 5.51
N ASN A 125 -15.27 -6.49 4.61
CA ASN A 125 -15.36 -7.94 4.58
C ASN A 125 -14.13 -8.55 3.90
N PRO A 126 -13.52 -9.62 4.46
CA PRO A 126 -12.45 -10.34 3.80
C PRO A 126 -12.94 -11.01 2.50
N LEU A 127 -12.21 -10.80 1.42
CA LEU A 127 -12.52 -11.37 0.10
C LEU A 127 -11.80 -12.71 -0.14
N VAL A 128 -10.55 -12.80 0.32
CA VAL A 128 -9.72 -14.01 0.23
C VAL A 128 -8.95 -14.23 1.52
N ALA A 129 -8.24 -15.35 1.63
CA ALA A 129 -7.39 -15.64 2.79
C ALA A 129 -6.28 -14.59 2.96
N ASN A 130 -5.95 -14.28 4.20
CA ASN A 130 -4.83 -13.39 4.53
C ASN A 130 -3.50 -14.02 4.10
N MET A 131 -2.58 -13.20 3.57
CA MET A 131 -1.19 -13.62 3.39
C MET A 131 -0.40 -13.30 4.65
N VAL A 132 0.07 -14.32 5.36
CA VAL A 132 0.78 -14.19 6.64
C VAL A 132 2.27 -14.46 6.46
N GLY A 133 3.10 -13.48 6.81
CA GLY A 133 4.56 -13.58 6.71
C GLY A 133 5.06 -13.65 5.27
N ILE A 134 6.32 -14.06 5.13
CA ILE A 134 6.96 -14.35 3.83
C ILE A 134 7.47 -15.79 3.88
N ASN A 135 6.79 -16.69 3.20
CA ASN A 135 7.18 -18.10 3.19
C ASN A 135 8.14 -18.46 2.03
N THR A 136 7.97 -17.80 0.87
CA THR A 136 8.76 -18.00 -0.35
C THR A 136 9.02 -16.63 -0.99
N PRO A 137 10.09 -15.92 -0.61
CA PRO A 137 10.35 -14.56 -1.09
C PRO A 137 10.38 -14.45 -2.62
N GLU A 138 10.92 -15.45 -3.30
CA GLU A 138 11.08 -15.48 -4.77
C GLU A 138 9.73 -15.51 -5.50
N PHE A 139 8.68 -16.05 -4.88
CA PHE A 139 7.34 -16.17 -5.44
C PHE A 139 6.32 -15.25 -4.76
N TYR A 140 6.74 -14.45 -3.77
CA TYR A 140 5.82 -13.63 -2.99
C TYR A 140 5.00 -12.68 -3.87
N GLY A 141 5.64 -11.98 -4.79
CA GLY A 141 4.96 -11.09 -5.74
C GLY A 141 3.94 -11.79 -6.63
N TYR A 142 4.24 -13.03 -7.05
CA TYR A 142 3.31 -13.84 -7.83
C TYR A 142 2.05 -14.21 -7.00
N TYR A 143 2.23 -14.68 -5.78
CA TYR A 143 1.08 -15.02 -4.90
C TYR A 143 0.27 -13.80 -4.51
N LEU A 144 0.94 -12.65 -4.30
CA LEU A 144 0.26 -11.39 -4.02
C LEU A 144 -0.61 -10.94 -5.21
N ASP A 145 -0.07 -11.01 -6.44
CA ASP A 145 -0.82 -10.69 -7.66
C ASP A 145 -2.03 -11.62 -7.84
N GLN A 146 -1.85 -12.92 -7.62
CA GLN A 146 -2.95 -13.89 -7.63
C GLN A 146 -4.02 -13.58 -6.57
N SER A 147 -3.63 -13.26 -5.34
CA SER A 147 -4.57 -12.93 -4.27
C SER A 147 -5.38 -11.67 -4.58
N ILE A 148 -4.76 -10.67 -5.20
CA ILE A 148 -5.45 -9.46 -5.66
C ILE A 148 -6.46 -9.81 -6.76
N ASP A 149 -6.08 -10.59 -7.77
CA ASP A 149 -6.96 -10.96 -8.88
C ASP A 149 -8.11 -11.86 -8.41
N GLU A 150 -7.87 -12.79 -7.50
CA GLU A 150 -8.92 -13.60 -6.87
C GLU A 150 -9.88 -12.74 -6.05
N ALA A 151 -9.37 -11.79 -5.24
CA ALA A 151 -10.18 -10.88 -4.46
C ALA A 151 -11.10 -10.03 -5.34
N ILE A 152 -10.60 -9.52 -6.47
CA ILE A 152 -11.41 -8.77 -7.44
C ILE A 152 -12.49 -9.67 -8.05
N THR A 153 -12.15 -10.90 -8.39
CA THR A 153 -13.14 -11.85 -8.93
C THR A 153 -14.26 -12.11 -7.93
N ARG A 154 -13.93 -12.29 -6.64
CA ARG A 154 -14.95 -12.48 -5.59
C ARG A 154 -15.77 -11.22 -5.31
N LEU A 155 -15.17 -10.02 -5.45
CA LEU A 155 -15.89 -8.76 -5.32
C LEU A 155 -16.95 -8.61 -6.42
N GLN A 156 -16.64 -9.07 -7.64
CA GLN A 156 -17.55 -9.00 -8.80
C GLN A 156 -18.61 -10.11 -8.83
N HIS A 157 -18.35 -11.22 -8.11
CA HIS A 157 -19.22 -12.42 -8.07
C HIS A 157 -19.43 -12.87 -6.61
N PRO A 158 -20.14 -12.07 -5.77
CA PRO A 158 -20.35 -12.34 -4.35
C PRO A 158 -21.22 -13.58 -4.05
#